data_e48490b940e5f4f4287f7a597c171c4c
#
_entry.id   e48490b940e5f4f4287f7a597c171c4c
#
_cell.length_a   1.000
_cell.length_b   1.000
_cell.length_c   1.000
_cell.angle_alpha   90.00
_cell.angle_beta   90.00
_cell.angle_gamma   90.00
#
_symmetry.space_group_name_H-M   'P 1'
#
loop_
_entity.id
_entity.type
_entity.pdbx_description
1 polymer ?
#
loop_
_entity_poly.entity_id
_entity_poly.type
_entity_poly.pdbx_seq_one_letter_code
_entity_poly.pdbx_strand_id
1 'polypeptide(L)'
;MEKFELHILGCGSALPTTRHFATSQVVNLREKLFMIDCGEGAQMQVRRSRLKFSRLNHIFISHLHGDHCFGLLGLISTFGLLGRTADLHIHSPRGLEELFAPMLAFFCKTLTYKVFFHEFETKEPMLVYDDRSVTVTTIPLKHRIPCCGFLFEEKQRPNHIIRDMVDFYKVPVYELNRIKNGADFVTPEGEVIPNLRLTRPSAPARKYAYCSDTIYRPSLAEQISNVDLLFHEATFAQTEQARAKETYHTTAAQAAQLALDANVKQLVIGHFSARYEDESILLNEASAIFPQTILAKENMCIDVDGGTVYEK
;
A
#
# COMPACT_ATOMS: atom_id res chain seq x y z
N MET A 1 12.11 12.58 -8.19
CA MET A 1 11.63 12.19 -6.84
C MET A 1 11.97 10.74 -6.58
N GLU A 2 12.15 10.33 -5.32
CA GLU A 2 12.29 8.91 -5.01
C GLU A 2 10.94 8.22 -5.22
N LYS A 3 10.98 6.96 -5.67
CA LYS A 3 9.80 6.17 -5.99
C LYS A 3 8.91 5.96 -4.75
N PHE A 4 7.64 6.22 -4.92
CA PHE A 4 6.55 5.70 -4.13
C PHE A 4 5.43 5.39 -5.09
N GLU A 5 5.42 4.16 -5.58
CA GLU A 5 4.58 3.68 -6.67
C GLU A 5 3.66 2.57 -6.17
N LEU A 6 2.43 2.54 -6.65
CA LEU A 6 1.49 1.44 -6.50
C LEU A 6 1.43 0.64 -7.80
N HIS A 7 1.67 -0.66 -7.73
CA HIS A 7 1.52 -1.60 -8.84
C HIS A 7 0.29 -2.49 -8.59
N ILE A 8 -0.66 -2.46 -9.51
CA ILE A 8 -1.85 -3.32 -9.47
C ILE A 8 -1.52 -4.65 -10.13
N LEU A 9 -1.62 -5.74 -9.38
CA LEU A 9 -1.38 -7.10 -9.87
C LEU A 9 -2.68 -7.86 -10.13
N GLY A 10 -3.73 -7.53 -9.38
CA GLY A 10 -5.07 -8.07 -9.54
C GLY A 10 -6.09 -7.12 -8.91
N CYS A 11 -7.24 -6.97 -9.54
CA CYS A 11 -8.30 -6.08 -9.11
C CYS A 11 -9.72 -6.69 -9.19
N GLY A 12 -9.81 -8.00 -9.42
CA GLY A 12 -11.05 -8.75 -9.34
C GLY A 12 -11.40 -9.19 -7.93
N SER A 13 -12.67 -9.46 -7.67
CA SER A 13 -13.19 -10.02 -6.41
C SER A 13 -13.10 -11.57 -6.41
N ALA A 14 -13.79 -12.21 -5.46
CA ALA A 14 -13.69 -13.63 -5.15
C ALA A 14 -13.95 -14.59 -6.35
N LEU A 15 -14.86 -14.25 -7.26
CA LEU A 15 -15.17 -15.11 -8.40
C LEU A 15 -14.11 -14.93 -9.51
N PRO A 16 -13.29 -15.95 -9.83
CA PRO A 16 -12.31 -15.86 -10.88
C PRO A 16 -12.93 -15.53 -12.26
N THR A 17 -12.29 -14.64 -12.99
CA THR A 17 -12.67 -14.28 -14.37
C THR A 17 -11.47 -14.40 -15.30
N THR A 18 -11.70 -14.36 -16.61
CA THR A 18 -10.62 -14.28 -17.60
C THR A 18 -10.09 -12.86 -17.78
N ARG A 19 -10.77 -11.85 -17.21
CA ARG A 19 -10.43 -10.43 -17.34
C ARG A 19 -9.52 -9.94 -16.21
N HIS A 20 -9.79 -10.37 -14.98
CA HIS A 20 -9.09 -9.89 -13.79
C HIS A 20 -8.51 -11.05 -12.99
N PHE A 21 -7.35 -10.82 -12.42
CA PHE A 21 -6.77 -11.65 -11.38
C PHE A 21 -7.35 -11.26 -10.02
N ALA A 22 -7.34 -12.21 -9.08
CA ALA A 22 -7.72 -11.97 -7.71
C ALA A 22 -6.85 -10.87 -7.06
N THR A 23 -7.38 -10.22 -6.04
CA THR A 23 -6.81 -9.03 -5.42
C THR A 23 -5.35 -9.22 -5.01
N SER A 24 -4.49 -8.37 -5.55
CA SER A 24 -3.09 -8.26 -5.14
C SER A 24 -2.48 -6.94 -5.63
N GLN A 25 -1.66 -6.32 -4.81
CA GLN A 25 -0.96 -5.08 -5.13
C GLN A 25 0.48 -5.12 -4.61
N VAL A 26 1.35 -4.30 -5.19
CA VAL A 26 2.71 -4.09 -4.67
C VAL A 26 2.98 -2.60 -4.56
N VAL A 27 3.31 -2.16 -3.36
CA VAL A 27 3.84 -0.84 -3.09
C VAL A 27 5.36 -0.88 -3.26
N ASN A 28 5.90 0.00 -4.11
CA ASN A 28 7.33 0.23 -4.27
C ASN A 28 7.70 1.55 -3.62
N LEU A 29 8.27 1.51 -2.42
CA LEU A 29 8.78 2.68 -1.73
C LEU A 29 10.31 2.64 -1.69
N ARG A 30 10.96 3.54 -2.43
CA ARG A 30 12.43 3.63 -2.49
C ARG A 30 13.10 2.28 -2.80
N GLU A 31 12.52 1.56 -3.76
CA GLU A 31 13.00 0.23 -4.20
C GLU A 31 12.80 -0.90 -3.18
N LYS A 32 12.10 -0.66 -2.05
CA LYS A 32 11.55 -1.71 -1.19
C LYS A 32 10.16 -2.06 -1.69
N LEU A 33 9.90 -3.34 -1.85
CA LEU A 33 8.62 -3.84 -2.30
C LEU A 33 7.82 -4.41 -1.11
N PHE A 34 6.59 -3.96 -0.98
CA PHE A 34 5.61 -4.42 -0.01
C PHE A 34 4.40 -4.94 -0.77
N MET A 35 4.05 -6.21 -0.62
CA MET A 35 2.86 -6.77 -1.24
C MET A 35 1.66 -6.59 -0.30
N ILE A 36 0.52 -6.23 -0.86
CA ILE A 36 -0.76 -6.18 -0.15
C ILE A 36 -1.69 -7.17 -0.83
N ASP A 37 -2.15 -8.13 -0.06
CA ASP A 37 -2.87 -9.31 -0.49
C ASP A 37 -2.12 -10.11 -1.56
N CYS A 38 -2.40 -11.39 -1.60
CA CYS A 38 -1.74 -12.33 -2.50
C CYS A 38 -2.77 -13.32 -3.02
N GLY A 39 -3.66 -12.85 -3.87
CA GLY A 39 -4.66 -13.67 -4.52
C GLY A 39 -4.04 -14.65 -5.52
N GLU A 40 -4.84 -15.58 -6.01
CA GLU A 40 -4.40 -16.58 -6.98
C GLU A 40 -3.80 -15.92 -8.23
N GLY A 41 -2.65 -16.42 -8.68
CA GLY A 41 -1.94 -15.86 -9.84
C GLY A 41 -1.01 -14.68 -9.55
N ALA A 42 -0.99 -14.12 -8.33
CA ALA A 42 -0.16 -12.98 -7.95
C ALA A 42 1.32 -13.18 -8.31
N GLN A 43 1.88 -14.39 -8.13
CA GLN A 43 3.27 -14.71 -8.50
C GLN A 43 3.55 -14.49 -10.00
N MET A 44 2.59 -14.78 -10.88
CA MET A 44 2.74 -14.57 -12.33
C MET A 44 2.64 -13.09 -12.66
N GLN A 45 1.79 -12.35 -11.98
CA GLN A 45 1.63 -10.92 -12.16
C GLN A 45 2.85 -10.13 -11.69
N VAL A 46 3.52 -10.51 -10.58
CA VAL A 46 4.81 -9.94 -10.18
C VAL A 46 5.84 -10.07 -11.29
N ARG A 47 5.88 -11.24 -11.99
CA ARG A 47 6.79 -11.45 -13.13
C ARG A 47 6.42 -10.58 -14.33
N ARG A 48 5.14 -10.50 -14.68
CA ARG A 48 4.65 -9.67 -15.80
C ARG A 48 4.96 -8.20 -15.57
N SER A 49 4.77 -7.70 -14.34
CA SER A 49 5.10 -6.33 -13.94
C SER A 49 6.60 -6.09 -13.78
N ARG A 50 7.45 -7.09 -14.04
CA ARG A 50 8.93 -7.03 -13.93
C ARG A 50 9.44 -6.56 -12.56
N LEU A 51 8.65 -6.80 -11.52
CA LEU A 51 9.04 -6.51 -10.14
C LEU A 51 10.09 -7.51 -9.67
N LYS A 52 11.09 -7.01 -8.91
CA LYS A 52 12.20 -7.84 -8.44
C LYS A 52 11.80 -8.61 -7.18
N PHE A 53 11.59 -9.91 -7.28
CA PHE A 53 11.25 -10.80 -6.16
C PHE A 53 12.19 -10.67 -4.97
N SER A 54 13.48 -10.44 -5.20
CA SER A 54 14.49 -10.28 -4.14
C SER A 54 14.30 -9.04 -3.26
N ARG A 55 13.47 -8.08 -3.69
CA ARG A 55 13.15 -6.86 -2.94
C ARG A 55 11.81 -6.96 -2.18
N LEU A 56 11.04 -8.01 -2.40
CA LEU A 56 9.77 -8.27 -1.76
C LEU A 56 9.99 -9.10 -0.49
N ASN A 57 10.13 -8.44 0.64
CA ASN A 57 10.40 -9.08 1.93
C ASN A 57 9.21 -9.05 2.90
N HIS A 58 8.20 -8.24 2.62
CA HIS A 58 7.02 -8.08 3.46
C HIS A 58 5.74 -8.23 2.63
N ILE A 59 4.81 -9.03 3.14
CA ILE A 59 3.47 -9.25 2.59
C ILE A 59 2.47 -8.90 3.69
N PHE A 60 1.46 -8.10 3.35
CA PHE A 60 0.39 -7.68 4.25
C PHE A 60 -0.92 -8.28 3.75
N ILE A 61 -1.56 -9.12 4.55
CA ILE A 61 -2.84 -9.76 4.22
C ILE A 61 -3.94 -9.04 4.97
N SER A 62 -4.92 -8.55 4.24
CA SER A 62 -6.03 -7.77 4.79
C SER A 62 -7.03 -8.64 5.57
N HIS A 63 -7.32 -9.83 5.06
CA HIS A 63 -8.20 -10.83 5.67
C HIS A 63 -8.01 -12.22 5.02
N LEU A 64 -8.63 -13.25 5.60
CA LEU A 64 -8.36 -14.64 5.25
C LEU A 64 -9.38 -15.24 4.24
N HIS A 65 -9.99 -14.44 3.36
CA HIS A 65 -10.66 -14.98 2.20
C HIS A 65 -9.67 -15.44 1.13
N GLY A 66 -10.06 -16.44 0.35
CA GLY A 66 -9.15 -17.10 -0.59
C GLY A 66 -8.61 -16.18 -1.67
N ASP A 67 -9.42 -15.29 -2.20
CA ASP A 67 -9.03 -14.30 -3.22
C ASP A 67 -8.00 -13.26 -2.71
N HIS A 68 -7.72 -13.24 -1.41
CA HIS A 68 -6.69 -12.40 -0.80
C HIS A 68 -5.43 -13.16 -0.34
N CYS A 69 -5.48 -14.51 -0.25
CA CYS A 69 -4.34 -15.26 0.31
C CYS A 69 -3.96 -16.56 -0.43
N PHE A 70 -4.78 -17.11 -1.34
CA PHE A 70 -4.49 -18.39 -1.99
C PHE A 70 -3.22 -18.39 -2.84
N GLY A 71 -2.75 -17.24 -3.31
CA GLY A 71 -1.50 -17.11 -4.04
C GLY A 71 -0.23 -17.28 -3.20
N LEU A 72 -0.33 -17.18 -1.86
CA LEU A 72 0.82 -17.19 -0.96
C LEU A 72 1.67 -18.46 -1.08
N LEU A 73 1.06 -19.64 -1.09
CA LEU A 73 1.78 -20.91 -1.16
C LEU A 73 2.61 -21.00 -2.45
N GLY A 74 2.01 -20.63 -3.57
CA GLY A 74 2.69 -20.60 -4.86
C GLY A 74 3.81 -19.58 -4.93
N LEU A 75 3.61 -18.39 -4.36
CA LEU A 75 4.63 -17.33 -4.28
C LEU A 75 5.82 -17.77 -3.42
N ILE A 76 5.57 -18.31 -2.23
CA ILE A 76 6.61 -18.80 -1.30
C ILE A 76 7.43 -19.91 -1.97
N SER A 77 6.77 -20.87 -2.60
CA SER A 77 7.43 -21.94 -3.35
C SER A 77 8.30 -21.39 -4.48
N THR A 78 7.78 -20.42 -5.24
CA THR A 78 8.52 -19.74 -6.33
C THR A 78 9.76 -19.02 -5.80
N PHE A 79 9.70 -18.36 -4.66
CA PHE A 79 10.86 -17.76 -4.01
C PHE A 79 11.95 -18.79 -3.69
N GLY A 80 11.57 -19.97 -3.20
CA GLY A 80 12.50 -21.08 -2.95
C GLY A 80 13.17 -21.55 -4.24
N LEU A 81 12.39 -21.78 -5.32
CA LEU A 81 12.91 -22.18 -6.63
C LEU A 81 13.86 -21.15 -7.26
N LEU A 82 13.68 -19.87 -6.95
CA LEU A 82 14.56 -18.77 -7.39
C LEU A 82 15.81 -18.59 -6.52
N GLY A 83 16.01 -19.45 -5.52
CA GLY A 83 17.18 -19.40 -4.65
C GLY A 83 17.19 -18.25 -3.66
N ARG A 84 16.02 -17.79 -3.21
CA ARG A 84 15.89 -16.77 -2.18
C ARG A 84 16.60 -17.20 -0.89
N THR A 85 17.37 -16.31 -0.29
CA THR A 85 18.03 -16.52 1.02
C THR A 85 17.55 -15.52 2.08
N ALA A 86 16.96 -14.40 1.68
CA ALA A 86 16.43 -13.40 2.61
C ALA A 86 15.10 -13.88 3.20
N ASP A 87 14.90 -13.67 4.48
CA ASP A 87 13.68 -14.05 5.19
C ASP A 87 12.44 -13.32 4.61
N LEU A 88 11.27 -13.95 4.73
CA LEU A 88 9.99 -13.41 4.30
C LEU A 88 9.11 -13.19 5.53
N HIS A 89 8.55 -12.00 5.64
CA HIS A 89 7.67 -11.59 6.72
C HIS A 89 6.24 -11.41 6.20
N ILE A 90 5.28 -12.13 6.78
CA ILE A 90 3.87 -12.06 6.42
C ILE A 90 3.11 -11.48 7.61
N HIS A 91 2.50 -10.32 7.41
CA HIS A 91 1.68 -9.61 8.38
C HIS A 91 0.21 -9.90 8.08
N SER A 92 -0.54 -10.43 9.03
CA SER A 92 -1.91 -10.88 8.77
C SER A 92 -2.80 -10.82 10.03
N PRO A 93 -4.12 -10.82 9.86
CA PRO A 93 -5.02 -11.20 10.94
C PRO A 93 -4.68 -12.61 11.45
N ARG A 94 -5.06 -12.90 12.71
CA ARG A 94 -4.83 -14.18 13.35
C ARG A 94 -5.43 -15.35 12.57
N GLY A 95 -4.74 -16.49 12.57
CA GLY A 95 -5.14 -17.76 11.99
C GLY A 95 -4.44 -18.11 10.68
N LEU A 96 -3.69 -17.18 10.07
CA LEU A 96 -2.98 -17.46 8.83
C LEU A 96 -1.87 -18.48 9.03
N GLU A 97 -1.08 -18.36 10.09
CA GLU A 97 -0.01 -19.30 10.41
C GLU A 97 -0.55 -20.73 10.62
N GLU A 98 -1.63 -20.88 11.38
CA GLU A 98 -2.29 -22.16 11.61
C GLU A 98 -2.70 -22.85 10.30
N LEU A 99 -3.21 -22.07 9.32
CA LEU A 99 -3.62 -22.58 8.01
C LEU A 99 -2.42 -22.93 7.12
N PHE A 100 -1.40 -22.09 7.08
CA PHE A 100 -0.32 -22.18 6.10
C PHE A 100 0.89 -23.00 6.57
N ALA A 101 1.20 -23.05 7.87
CA ALA A 101 2.36 -23.79 8.37
C ALA A 101 2.35 -25.28 7.98
N PRO A 102 1.23 -26.02 8.07
CA PRO A 102 1.18 -27.42 7.62
C PRO A 102 1.41 -27.55 6.09
N MET A 103 0.86 -26.64 5.30
CA MET A 103 1.06 -26.64 3.84
C MET A 103 2.51 -26.34 3.47
N LEU A 104 3.13 -25.37 4.13
CA LEU A 104 4.55 -25.06 3.94
C LEU A 104 5.44 -26.24 4.34
N ALA A 105 5.15 -26.89 5.48
CA ALA A 105 5.88 -28.08 5.92
C ALA A 105 5.77 -29.24 4.93
N PHE A 106 4.65 -29.36 4.21
CA PHE A 106 4.44 -30.41 3.21
C PHE A 106 5.06 -30.07 1.85
N PHE A 107 4.73 -28.89 1.29
CA PHE A 107 5.06 -28.53 -0.09
C PHE A 107 6.39 -27.79 -0.24
N CYS A 108 6.89 -27.15 0.83
CA CYS A 108 8.03 -26.25 0.81
C CYS A 108 9.17 -26.70 1.73
N LYS A 109 9.43 -28.01 1.83
CA LYS A 109 10.42 -28.63 2.76
C LYS A 109 11.86 -28.13 2.60
N THR A 110 12.23 -27.62 1.42
CA THR A 110 13.62 -27.27 1.06
C THR A 110 13.83 -25.78 0.91
N LEU A 111 13.04 -24.94 1.60
CA LEU A 111 13.26 -23.49 1.56
C LEU A 111 14.63 -23.14 2.14
N THR A 112 15.34 -22.25 1.44
CA THR A 112 16.65 -21.72 1.84
C THR A 112 16.53 -20.44 2.69
N TYR A 113 15.31 -20.07 3.08
CA TYR A 113 14.96 -18.88 3.87
C TYR A 113 13.83 -19.21 4.85
N LYS A 114 13.63 -18.36 5.84
CA LYS A 114 12.54 -18.51 6.81
C LYS A 114 11.33 -17.67 6.41
N VAL A 115 10.14 -18.18 6.75
CA VAL A 115 8.88 -17.46 6.67
C VAL A 115 8.42 -17.15 8.09
N PHE A 116 8.23 -15.88 8.40
CA PHE A 116 7.74 -15.39 9.68
C PHE A 116 6.33 -14.88 9.55
N PHE A 117 5.43 -15.32 10.39
CA PHE A 117 4.07 -14.82 10.49
C PHE A 117 3.99 -13.82 11.65
N HIS A 118 3.52 -12.61 11.35
CA HIS A 118 3.29 -11.53 12.30
C HIS A 118 1.78 -11.29 12.37
N GLU A 119 1.12 -12.01 13.25
CA GLU A 119 -0.33 -11.95 13.39
C GLU A 119 -0.76 -10.79 14.29
N PHE A 120 -1.85 -10.12 13.92
CA PHE A 120 -2.38 -8.96 14.62
C PHE A 120 -3.92 -8.97 14.73
N GLU A 121 -4.45 -8.12 15.62
CA GLU A 121 -5.88 -7.87 15.75
C GLU A 121 -6.34 -6.76 14.80
N THR A 122 -7.58 -6.89 14.27
CA THR A 122 -8.12 -5.97 13.25
C THR A 122 -9.09 -4.92 13.79
N LYS A 123 -9.37 -4.93 15.10
CA LYS A 123 -10.43 -4.09 15.69
C LYS A 123 -10.02 -2.63 15.87
N GLU A 124 -8.75 -2.39 16.11
CA GLU A 124 -8.16 -1.07 16.36
C GLU A 124 -6.97 -0.83 15.44
N PRO A 125 -6.64 0.44 15.12
CA PRO A 125 -5.43 0.75 14.37
C PRO A 125 -4.18 0.24 15.10
N MET A 126 -3.31 -0.47 14.39
CA MET A 126 -2.10 -1.06 14.94
C MET A 126 -0.92 -0.81 14.01
N LEU A 127 0.21 -0.35 14.57
CA LEU A 127 1.47 -0.24 13.84
C LEU A 127 2.02 -1.66 13.61
N VAL A 128 2.02 -2.14 12.36
CA VAL A 128 2.43 -3.50 12.00
C VAL A 128 3.79 -3.54 11.32
N TYR A 129 4.29 -2.39 10.86
CA TYR A 129 5.64 -2.27 10.31
C TYR A 129 6.19 -0.87 10.52
N ASP A 130 7.48 -0.78 10.88
CA ASP A 130 8.20 0.48 11.04
C ASP A 130 9.67 0.32 10.63
N ASP A 131 10.12 1.19 9.71
CA ASP A 131 11.54 1.31 9.37
C ASP A 131 11.95 2.79 9.18
N ARG A 132 13.14 3.04 8.65
CA ARG A 132 13.65 4.40 8.42
C ARG A 132 12.89 5.19 7.36
N SER A 133 12.07 4.54 6.53
CA SER A 133 11.46 5.14 5.34
C SER A 133 9.94 5.19 5.38
N VAL A 134 9.29 4.27 6.11
CA VAL A 134 7.85 4.12 6.10
C VAL A 134 7.35 3.49 7.40
N THR A 135 6.15 3.87 7.80
CA THR A 135 5.32 3.12 8.75
C THR A 135 4.14 2.50 8.03
N VAL A 136 3.68 1.33 8.50
CA VAL A 136 2.43 0.72 8.05
C VAL A 136 1.54 0.48 9.26
N THR A 137 0.36 1.09 9.23
CA THR A 137 -0.65 0.98 10.27
C THR A 137 -1.91 0.32 9.71
N THR A 138 -2.55 -0.57 10.46
CA THR A 138 -3.82 -1.17 10.05
C THR A 138 -4.96 -0.15 10.12
N ILE A 139 -5.90 -0.26 9.18
CA ILE A 139 -7.17 0.49 9.14
C ILE A 139 -8.29 -0.51 9.46
N PRO A 140 -8.95 -0.47 10.63
CA PRO A 140 -10.04 -1.38 10.95
C PRO A 140 -11.19 -1.28 9.96
N LEU A 141 -11.50 -2.39 9.30
CA LEU A 141 -12.61 -2.51 8.34
C LEU A 141 -13.72 -3.40 8.89
N LYS A 142 -14.88 -3.38 8.25
CA LYS A 142 -16.02 -4.20 8.65
C LYS A 142 -16.47 -5.12 7.52
N HIS A 143 -16.07 -6.37 7.63
CA HIS A 143 -16.42 -7.43 6.72
C HIS A 143 -17.01 -8.64 7.46
N ARG A 144 -17.28 -9.76 6.77
CA ARG A 144 -17.85 -11.00 7.35
C ARG A 144 -16.90 -11.69 8.31
N ILE A 145 -15.59 -11.54 8.09
CA ILE A 145 -14.50 -12.05 8.92
C ILE A 145 -13.61 -10.88 9.36
N PRO A 146 -12.72 -11.06 10.35
CA PRO A 146 -11.76 -10.04 10.74
C PRO A 146 -10.99 -9.50 9.53
N CYS A 147 -11.10 -8.20 9.27
CA CYS A 147 -10.55 -7.53 8.10
C CYS A 147 -9.99 -6.15 8.45
N CYS A 148 -8.91 -5.77 7.78
CA CYS A 148 -8.33 -4.43 7.85
C CYS A 148 -7.84 -3.97 6.48
N GLY A 149 -7.68 -2.67 6.35
CA GLY A 149 -6.86 -2.04 5.34
C GLY A 149 -5.47 -1.71 5.90
N PHE A 150 -4.67 -0.99 5.11
CA PHE A 150 -3.31 -0.58 5.49
C PHE A 150 -3.05 0.86 5.09
N LEU A 151 -2.50 1.64 6.02
CA LEU A 151 -2.02 3.00 5.78
C LEU A 151 -0.49 2.97 5.74
N PHE A 152 0.08 3.27 4.58
CA PHE A 152 1.51 3.45 4.36
C PHE A 152 1.83 4.93 4.45
N GLU A 153 2.64 5.33 5.44
CA GLU A 153 3.05 6.71 5.63
C GLU A 153 4.57 6.83 5.46
N GLU A 154 4.99 7.55 4.41
CA GLU A 154 6.40 7.85 4.19
C GLU A 154 6.93 8.70 5.35
N LYS A 155 8.09 8.34 5.91
CA LYS A 155 8.73 9.19 6.91
C LYS A 155 9.35 10.42 6.27
N GLN A 156 9.14 11.58 6.91
CA GLN A 156 9.71 12.86 6.45
C GLN A 156 11.22 12.74 6.33
N ARG A 157 11.75 13.20 5.20
CA ARG A 157 13.18 13.19 4.94
C ARG A 157 13.85 14.40 5.57
N PRO A 158 15.14 14.26 5.93
CA PRO A 158 15.95 15.40 6.32
C PRO A 158 16.05 16.43 5.18
N ASN A 159 16.18 17.70 5.53
CA ASN A 159 16.38 18.79 4.59
C ASN A 159 17.62 18.60 3.71
N HIS A 160 17.61 19.19 2.54
CA HIS A 160 18.74 19.21 1.62
C HIS A 160 19.71 20.34 1.98
N ILE A 161 20.99 20.02 2.16
CA ILE A 161 22.02 21.03 2.38
C ILE A 161 22.20 21.92 1.13
N ILE A 162 22.30 23.22 1.33
CA ILE A 162 22.75 24.19 0.33
C ILE A 162 24.28 24.26 0.44
N ARG A 163 24.99 23.55 -0.45
CA ARG A 163 26.42 23.35 -0.35
C ARG A 163 27.20 24.65 -0.27
N ASP A 164 26.89 25.62 -1.14
CA ASP A 164 27.56 26.91 -1.20
C ASP A 164 27.47 27.69 0.12
N MET A 165 26.32 27.59 0.81
CA MET A 165 26.11 28.26 2.10
C MET A 165 26.87 27.57 3.23
N VAL A 166 26.91 26.24 3.23
CA VAL A 166 27.69 25.46 4.20
C VAL A 166 29.18 25.76 4.05
N ASP A 167 29.67 25.85 2.83
CA ASP A 167 31.06 26.19 2.55
C ASP A 167 31.36 27.68 2.90
N PHE A 168 30.46 28.61 2.61
CA PHE A 168 30.58 30.02 2.96
C PHE A 168 30.69 30.24 4.49
N TYR A 169 29.82 29.60 5.27
CA TYR A 169 29.85 29.67 6.72
C TYR A 169 30.86 28.73 7.37
N LYS A 170 31.65 27.97 6.57
CA LYS A 170 32.68 27.00 7.01
C LYS A 170 32.08 26.00 8.01
N VAL A 171 30.85 25.52 7.77
CA VAL A 171 30.15 24.58 8.65
C VAL A 171 30.90 23.26 8.73
N PRO A 172 31.28 22.78 9.94
CA PRO A 172 31.98 21.51 10.10
C PRO A 172 31.09 20.31 9.67
N VAL A 173 31.70 19.25 9.11
CA VAL A 173 30.99 18.07 8.61
C VAL A 173 30.11 17.40 9.69
N TYR A 174 30.55 17.39 10.94
CA TYR A 174 29.82 16.80 12.06
C TYR A 174 28.51 17.53 12.39
N GLU A 175 28.35 18.82 12.03
CA GLU A 175 27.13 19.61 12.21
C GLU A 175 26.08 19.32 11.11
N LEU A 176 26.49 18.82 9.94
CA LEU A 176 25.60 18.67 8.79
C LEU A 176 24.38 17.82 9.09
N ASN A 177 24.51 16.78 9.92
CA ASN A 177 23.38 15.93 10.27
C ASN A 177 22.36 16.65 11.15
N ARG A 178 22.81 17.49 12.11
CA ARG A 178 21.93 18.32 12.93
C ARG A 178 21.20 19.35 12.08
N ILE A 179 21.93 20.01 11.17
CA ILE A 179 21.39 21.02 10.25
C ILE A 179 20.33 20.39 9.31
N LYS A 180 20.62 19.20 8.74
CA LYS A 180 19.63 18.47 7.94
C LYS A 180 18.33 18.17 8.70
N ASN A 181 18.41 18.00 10.01
CA ASN A 181 17.26 17.74 10.89
C ASN A 181 16.64 19.02 11.51
N GLY A 182 16.96 20.19 10.94
CA GLY A 182 16.31 21.45 11.28
C GLY A 182 17.04 22.32 12.29
N ALA A 183 18.24 21.92 12.77
CA ALA A 183 18.99 22.76 13.72
C ALA A 183 19.64 23.97 13.03
N ASP A 184 19.68 25.11 13.72
CA ASP A 184 20.49 26.24 13.35
C ASP A 184 21.98 25.93 13.61
N PHE A 185 22.87 26.64 12.92
CA PHE A 185 24.31 26.55 13.13
C PHE A 185 24.81 27.76 13.92
N VAL A 186 25.62 27.53 14.94
CA VAL A 186 26.27 28.60 15.70
C VAL A 186 27.75 28.61 15.34
N THR A 187 28.21 29.75 14.83
CA THR A 187 29.64 29.93 14.47
C THR A 187 30.51 29.96 15.72
N PRO A 188 31.82 29.76 15.61
CA PRO A 188 32.76 29.89 16.73
C PRO A 188 32.68 31.26 17.44
N GLU A 189 32.29 32.30 16.70
CA GLU A 189 32.16 33.69 17.18
C GLU A 189 30.81 33.93 17.88
N GLY A 190 29.90 32.93 17.91
CA GLY A 190 28.61 33.00 18.54
C GLY A 190 27.47 33.52 17.66
N GLU A 191 27.70 33.75 16.37
CA GLU A 191 26.65 34.12 15.42
C GLU A 191 25.73 32.92 15.12
N VAL A 192 24.41 33.12 15.22
CA VAL A 192 23.41 32.09 14.90
C VAL A 192 23.01 32.20 13.42
N ILE A 193 23.31 31.19 12.65
CA ILE A 193 22.91 31.05 11.24
C ILE A 193 21.64 30.22 11.18
N PRO A 194 20.49 30.80 10.77
CA PRO A 194 19.22 30.09 10.69
C PRO A 194 19.27 28.92 9.71
N ASN A 195 18.64 27.81 10.07
CA ASN A 195 18.56 26.59 9.24
C ASN A 195 18.12 26.85 7.79
N LEU A 196 17.15 27.73 7.59
CA LEU A 196 16.64 28.10 6.26
C LEU A 196 17.69 28.72 5.32
N ARG A 197 18.80 29.26 5.87
CA ARG A 197 19.93 29.72 5.05
C ARG A 197 20.83 28.58 4.59
N LEU A 198 20.84 27.47 5.35
CA LEU A 198 21.75 26.34 5.14
C LEU A 198 21.07 25.16 4.42
N THR A 199 19.75 25.15 4.40
CA THR A 199 18.98 24.00 3.86
C THR A 199 17.83 24.44 2.97
N ARG A 200 17.39 23.49 2.12
CA ARG A 200 16.11 23.52 1.41
C ARG A 200 15.23 22.43 1.99
N PRO A 201 13.92 22.68 2.22
CA PRO A 201 13.00 21.64 2.67
C PRO A 201 13.01 20.44 1.73
N SER A 202 12.96 19.24 2.28
CA SER A 202 12.67 18.05 1.50
C SER A 202 11.19 18.05 1.05
N ALA A 203 10.86 17.25 0.03
CA ALA A 203 9.48 17.08 -0.37
C ALA A 203 8.63 16.54 0.80
N PRO A 204 7.34 16.93 0.90
CA PRO A 204 6.44 16.40 1.91
C PRO A 204 6.39 14.86 1.90
N ALA A 205 6.18 14.28 3.06
CA ALA A 205 5.94 12.85 3.20
C ALA A 205 4.59 12.48 2.55
N ARG A 206 4.58 11.39 1.78
CA ARG A 206 3.41 10.92 1.04
C ARG A 206 2.74 9.78 1.79
N LYS A 207 1.43 9.62 1.53
CA LYS A 207 0.59 8.60 2.18
C LYS A 207 -0.22 7.82 1.16
N TYR A 208 -0.22 6.51 1.31
CA TYR A 208 -1.07 5.58 0.56
C TYR A 208 -1.96 4.80 1.51
N ALA A 209 -3.27 4.80 1.28
CA ALA A 209 -4.23 3.97 2.01
C ALA A 209 -4.82 2.90 1.11
N TYR A 210 -4.85 1.67 1.59
CA TYR A 210 -5.53 0.53 1.01
C TYR A 210 -6.72 0.14 1.88
N CYS A 211 -7.94 0.30 1.36
CA CYS A 211 -9.16 -0.18 1.97
C CYS A 211 -9.66 -1.39 1.19
N SER A 212 -9.54 -2.58 1.83
CA SER A 212 -10.01 -3.86 1.34
C SER A 212 -11.53 -3.99 1.50
N ASP A 213 -12.03 -5.21 1.52
CA ASP A 213 -13.45 -5.55 1.62
C ASP A 213 -14.08 -4.96 2.87
N THR A 214 -15.07 -4.14 2.68
CA THR A 214 -15.76 -3.46 3.79
C THR A 214 -17.14 -2.97 3.41
N ILE A 215 -18.07 -3.04 4.34
CA ILE A 215 -19.29 -2.26 4.23
C ILE A 215 -18.94 -0.77 4.32
N TYR A 216 -19.69 0.07 3.61
CA TYR A 216 -19.52 1.52 3.68
C TYR A 216 -19.62 2.06 5.11
N ARG A 217 -18.58 2.81 5.52
CA ARG A 217 -18.44 3.40 6.86
C ARG A 217 -17.91 4.83 6.74
N PRO A 218 -18.75 5.86 6.90
CA PRO A 218 -18.30 7.26 6.87
C PRO A 218 -17.17 7.58 7.88
N SER A 219 -17.15 6.90 9.03
CA SER A 219 -16.12 7.09 10.06
C SER A 219 -14.68 6.72 9.61
N LEU A 220 -14.52 6.00 8.49
CA LEU A 220 -13.20 5.74 7.92
C LEU A 220 -12.53 7.01 7.40
N ALA A 221 -13.30 8.06 7.04
CA ALA A 221 -12.75 9.30 6.50
C ALA A 221 -11.70 9.94 7.43
N GLU A 222 -11.87 9.86 8.73
CA GLU A 222 -10.90 10.38 9.70
C GLU A 222 -9.57 9.64 9.65
N GLN A 223 -9.61 8.30 9.50
CA GLN A 223 -8.42 7.45 9.52
C GLN A 223 -7.59 7.54 8.23
N ILE A 224 -8.23 7.89 7.11
CA ILE A 224 -7.59 8.03 5.80
C ILE A 224 -7.53 9.49 5.33
N SER A 225 -7.66 10.44 6.27
CA SER A 225 -7.72 11.86 5.91
C SER A 225 -6.42 12.34 5.26
N ASN A 226 -6.58 13.13 4.19
CA ASN A 226 -5.50 13.77 3.45
C ASN A 226 -4.44 12.80 2.91
N VAL A 227 -4.79 11.54 2.60
CA VAL A 227 -3.87 10.65 1.90
C VAL A 227 -3.69 11.09 0.45
N ASP A 228 -2.51 10.85 -0.11
CA ASP A 228 -2.19 11.22 -1.48
C ASP A 228 -2.89 10.28 -2.47
N LEU A 229 -2.91 8.98 -2.16
CA LEU A 229 -3.57 7.96 -2.96
C LEU A 229 -4.40 7.03 -2.06
N LEU A 230 -5.68 6.89 -2.38
CA LEU A 230 -6.58 5.91 -1.75
C LEU A 230 -6.90 4.81 -2.77
N PHE A 231 -6.63 3.56 -2.44
CA PHE A 231 -7.31 2.43 -3.06
C PHE A 231 -8.49 2.02 -2.18
N HIS A 232 -9.67 1.92 -2.79
CA HIS A 232 -10.87 1.44 -2.10
C HIS A 232 -11.60 0.41 -2.93
N GLU A 233 -12.09 -0.66 -2.28
CA GLU A 233 -12.98 -1.59 -2.97
C GLU A 233 -14.23 -0.87 -3.50
N ALA A 234 -14.70 -1.29 -4.65
CA ALA A 234 -15.92 -0.80 -5.30
C ALA A 234 -16.58 -1.96 -6.05
N THR A 235 -16.94 -2.98 -5.27
CA THR A 235 -17.43 -4.25 -5.80
C THR A 235 -18.74 -4.10 -6.57
N PHE A 236 -19.54 -3.08 -6.25
CA PHE A 236 -20.88 -2.90 -6.81
C PHE A 236 -21.14 -1.50 -7.35
N ALA A 237 -22.05 -1.40 -8.34
CA ALA A 237 -22.67 -0.14 -8.75
C ALA A 237 -23.70 0.32 -7.70
N GLN A 238 -24.09 1.60 -7.72
CA GLN A 238 -25.04 2.19 -6.78
C GLN A 238 -26.41 1.52 -6.83
N THR A 239 -26.84 1.02 -7.99
CA THR A 239 -28.08 0.26 -8.16
C THR A 239 -28.11 -1.03 -7.33
N GLU A 240 -26.94 -1.58 -6.97
CA GLU A 240 -26.78 -2.80 -6.19
C GLU A 240 -26.43 -2.53 -4.71
N GLN A 241 -26.72 -1.31 -4.20
CA GLN A 241 -26.36 -0.90 -2.83
C GLN A 241 -26.92 -1.84 -1.75
N ALA A 242 -28.15 -2.36 -1.92
CA ALA A 242 -28.73 -3.31 -0.98
C ALA A 242 -27.88 -4.59 -0.89
N ARG A 243 -27.43 -5.10 -2.03
CA ARG A 243 -26.56 -6.28 -2.11
C ARG A 243 -25.17 -5.99 -1.55
N ALA A 244 -24.58 -4.83 -1.86
CA ALA A 244 -23.31 -4.40 -1.28
C ALA A 244 -23.38 -4.45 0.26
N LYS A 245 -24.44 -3.90 0.84
CA LYS A 245 -24.67 -3.95 2.30
C LYS A 245 -24.81 -5.37 2.84
N GLU A 246 -25.58 -6.23 2.16
CA GLU A 246 -25.80 -7.63 2.55
C GLU A 246 -24.51 -8.45 2.51
N THR A 247 -23.65 -8.19 1.52
CA THR A 247 -22.39 -8.92 1.32
C THR A 247 -21.21 -8.28 2.01
N TYR A 248 -21.40 -7.17 2.74
CA TYR A 248 -20.37 -6.38 3.42
C TYR A 248 -19.34 -5.80 2.44
N HIS A 249 -19.82 -5.21 1.36
CA HIS A 249 -19.05 -4.49 0.36
C HIS A 249 -19.55 -3.06 0.17
N THR A 250 -18.84 -2.31 -0.65
CA THR A 250 -19.08 -0.89 -0.93
C THR A 250 -19.45 -0.71 -2.41
N THR A 251 -20.27 0.31 -2.71
CA THR A 251 -20.53 0.74 -4.09
C THR A 251 -19.49 1.76 -4.55
N ALA A 252 -19.31 1.90 -5.87
CA ALA A 252 -18.39 2.87 -6.46
C ALA A 252 -18.72 4.32 -6.01
N ALA A 253 -20.00 4.67 -5.97
CA ALA A 253 -20.46 5.98 -5.47
C ALA A 253 -20.10 6.19 -3.99
N GLN A 254 -20.25 5.16 -3.14
CA GLN A 254 -19.90 5.23 -1.73
C GLN A 254 -18.38 5.35 -1.51
N ALA A 255 -17.56 4.63 -2.30
CA ALA A 255 -16.10 4.78 -2.26
C ALA A 255 -15.67 6.20 -2.63
N ALA A 256 -16.28 6.78 -3.67
CA ALA A 256 -16.02 8.16 -4.09
C ALA A 256 -16.48 9.18 -3.04
N GLN A 257 -17.63 8.98 -2.38
CA GLN A 257 -18.07 9.84 -1.29
C GLN A 257 -17.08 9.80 -0.12
N LEU A 258 -16.60 8.62 0.25
CA LEU A 258 -15.59 8.49 1.30
C LEU A 258 -14.28 9.22 0.93
N ALA A 259 -13.85 9.13 -0.32
CA ALA A 259 -12.67 9.83 -0.82
C ALA A 259 -12.82 11.36 -0.73
N LEU A 260 -14.01 11.86 -1.07
CA LEU A 260 -14.36 13.29 -0.94
C LEU A 260 -14.34 13.74 0.53
N ASP A 261 -15.01 12.98 1.41
CA ASP A 261 -15.12 13.30 2.84
C ASP A 261 -13.75 13.26 3.53
N ALA A 262 -12.86 12.38 3.09
CA ALA A 262 -11.49 12.24 3.60
C ALA A 262 -10.49 13.23 2.98
N ASN A 263 -10.91 14.06 2.02
CA ASN A 263 -10.03 15.00 1.31
C ASN A 263 -8.79 14.32 0.71
N VAL A 264 -8.95 13.15 0.08
CA VAL A 264 -7.84 12.45 -0.58
C VAL A 264 -7.47 13.17 -1.89
N LYS A 265 -6.24 12.99 -2.41
CA LYS A 265 -5.86 13.62 -3.68
C LYS A 265 -6.32 12.81 -4.89
N GLN A 266 -6.24 11.48 -4.81
CA GLN A 266 -6.65 10.58 -5.88
C GLN A 266 -7.26 9.29 -5.33
N LEU A 267 -8.29 8.79 -6.02
CA LEU A 267 -8.96 7.52 -5.70
C LEU A 267 -8.68 6.49 -6.80
N VAL A 268 -8.31 5.30 -6.41
CA VAL A 268 -8.29 4.10 -7.27
C VAL A 268 -9.39 3.17 -6.78
N ILE A 269 -10.33 2.83 -7.65
CA ILE A 269 -11.35 1.83 -7.34
C ILE A 269 -10.99 0.48 -7.96
N GLY A 270 -11.29 -0.61 -7.24
CA GLY A 270 -10.99 -1.97 -7.64
C GLY A 270 -11.83 -3.00 -6.91
N HIS A 271 -11.43 -4.26 -6.93
CA HIS A 271 -12.17 -5.39 -6.35
C HIS A 271 -13.52 -5.59 -7.04
N PHE A 272 -13.49 -5.62 -8.39
CA PHE A 272 -14.70 -5.62 -9.20
C PHE A 272 -15.43 -6.97 -9.18
N SER A 273 -16.76 -6.92 -9.01
CA SER A 273 -17.60 -8.11 -9.15
C SER A 273 -17.55 -8.65 -10.59
N ALA A 274 -17.44 -9.96 -10.73
CA ALA A 274 -17.46 -10.66 -12.02
C ALA A 274 -18.75 -10.41 -12.85
N ARG A 275 -19.79 -9.83 -12.26
CA ARG A 275 -21.05 -9.48 -12.93
C ARG A 275 -20.91 -8.34 -13.95
N TYR A 276 -19.90 -7.48 -13.79
CA TYR A 276 -19.67 -6.37 -14.70
C TYR A 276 -18.72 -6.83 -15.81
N GLU A 277 -19.20 -6.79 -17.04
CA GLU A 277 -18.37 -7.01 -18.23
C GLU A 277 -17.59 -5.77 -18.60
N ASP A 278 -18.13 -4.59 -18.25
CA ASP A 278 -17.52 -3.27 -18.41
C ASP A 278 -17.62 -2.51 -17.10
N GLU A 279 -16.50 -2.21 -16.51
CA GLU A 279 -16.36 -1.46 -15.25
C GLU A 279 -16.51 0.07 -15.45
N SER A 280 -16.73 0.55 -16.67
CA SER A 280 -16.95 1.98 -16.96
C SER A 280 -18.15 2.55 -16.20
N ILE A 281 -19.18 1.72 -15.92
CA ILE A 281 -20.31 2.12 -15.09
C ILE A 281 -19.88 2.53 -13.68
N LEU A 282 -18.95 1.77 -13.07
CA LEU A 282 -18.41 2.05 -11.74
C LEU A 282 -17.57 3.33 -11.74
N LEU A 283 -16.73 3.50 -12.79
CA LEU A 283 -15.95 4.71 -12.97
C LEU A 283 -16.83 5.95 -13.13
N ASN A 284 -17.88 5.87 -13.95
CA ASN A 284 -18.79 7.00 -14.19
C ASN A 284 -19.52 7.41 -12.92
N GLU A 285 -20.00 6.44 -12.12
CA GLU A 285 -20.64 6.72 -10.84
C GLU A 285 -19.68 7.38 -9.85
N ALA A 286 -18.48 6.85 -9.72
CA ALA A 286 -17.47 7.38 -8.81
C ALA A 286 -16.97 8.76 -9.24
N SER A 287 -16.65 8.95 -10.52
CA SER A 287 -16.11 10.20 -11.06
C SER A 287 -17.11 11.35 -11.02
N ALA A 288 -18.41 11.05 -11.03
CA ALA A 288 -19.46 12.05 -10.85
C ALA A 288 -19.43 12.70 -9.46
N ILE A 289 -18.92 11.99 -8.45
CA ILE A 289 -18.77 12.46 -7.06
C ILE A 289 -17.35 12.95 -6.80
N PHE A 290 -16.36 12.17 -7.21
CA PHE A 290 -14.94 12.46 -7.02
C PHE A 290 -14.19 12.34 -8.37
N PRO A 291 -13.99 13.46 -9.10
CA PRO A 291 -13.43 13.45 -10.46
C PRO A 291 -12.03 12.83 -10.58
N GLN A 292 -11.22 12.87 -9.49
CA GLN A 292 -9.88 12.28 -9.46
C GLN A 292 -9.93 10.77 -9.19
N THR A 293 -10.86 10.07 -9.84
CA THR A 293 -11.03 8.62 -9.72
C THR A 293 -10.48 7.91 -10.95
N ILE A 294 -9.79 6.80 -10.75
CA ILE A 294 -9.32 5.88 -11.79
C ILE A 294 -9.73 4.44 -11.49
N LEU A 295 -9.94 3.64 -12.54
CA LEU A 295 -10.13 2.20 -12.43
C LEU A 295 -8.78 1.50 -12.23
N ALA A 296 -8.71 0.58 -11.29
CA ALA A 296 -7.61 -0.35 -11.20
C ALA A 296 -7.60 -1.28 -12.44
N LYS A 297 -6.40 -1.51 -12.98
CA LYS A 297 -6.14 -2.50 -14.03
C LYS A 297 -4.84 -3.21 -13.74
N GLU A 298 -4.75 -4.48 -14.12
CA GLU A 298 -3.51 -5.25 -14.02
C GLU A 298 -2.39 -4.60 -14.83
N ASN A 299 -1.17 -4.68 -14.30
CA ASN A 299 0.06 -4.05 -14.84
C ASN A 299 0.07 -2.51 -14.80
N MET A 300 -0.94 -1.87 -14.22
CA MET A 300 -0.92 -0.44 -13.97
C MET A 300 0.09 -0.10 -12.86
N CYS A 301 0.84 0.98 -13.05
CA CYS A 301 1.74 1.56 -12.07
C CYS A 301 1.34 3.03 -11.84
N ILE A 302 1.10 3.42 -10.60
CA ILE A 302 0.58 4.73 -10.21
C ILE A 302 1.55 5.36 -9.23
N ASP A 303 2.01 6.59 -9.50
CA ASP A 303 2.76 7.36 -8.51
C ASP A 303 1.82 7.84 -7.39
N VAL A 304 2.22 7.63 -6.14
CA VAL A 304 1.40 7.97 -4.97
C VAL A 304 1.17 9.48 -4.81
N ASP A 305 1.97 10.32 -5.41
CA ASP A 305 1.74 11.79 -5.43
C ASP A 305 0.61 12.24 -6.39
N GLY A 306 -0.08 11.29 -7.01
CA GLY A 306 -1.29 11.56 -7.82
C GLY A 306 -1.02 12.00 -9.26
N GLY A 307 0.21 11.88 -9.77
CA GLY A 307 0.55 12.48 -11.04
C GLY A 307 0.54 11.56 -12.24
N THR A 308 1.06 10.37 -12.14
CA THR A 308 1.39 9.62 -13.36
C THR A 308 0.95 8.17 -13.25
N VAL A 309 0.18 7.74 -14.26
CA VAL A 309 -0.25 6.36 -14.44
C VAL A 309 0.52 5.80 -15.63
N TYR A 310 1.20 4.67 -15.43
CA TYR A 310 1.90 3.95 -16.48
C TYR A 310 1.29 2.56 -16.64
N GLU A 311 1.10 2.11 -17.88
CA GLU A 311 0.90 0.70 -18.19
C GLU A 311 2.27 0.07 -18.55
N LYS A 312 2.62 -1.05 -17.90
CA LYS A 312 3.89 -1.76 -18.12
C LYS A 312 3.71 -3.02 -18.99
#